data_8bd590cac1d1531233fa2e468bb56e2f
#
_entry.id   8bd590cac1d1531233fa2e468bb56e2f
#
_cell.length_a   1.000
_cell.length_b   1.000
_cell.length_c   1.000
_cell.angle_alpha   90.00
_cell.angle_beta   90.00
_cell.angle_gamma   90.00
#
_symmetry.space_group_name_H-M   'P 1'
#
loop_
_entity.id
_entity.type
_entity.pdbx_description
1 polymer ?
#
loop_
_entity_poly.entity_id
_entity_poly.type
_entity_poly.pdbx_seq_one_letter_code
_entity_poly.pdbx_strand_id
1 'polypeptide(L)'
;MRSEITTKGIERATHRALYYSMGFLPEDLEKPIVAVVNTQNESMPGHVHLDTIAKAVKEGIIAAGGTPVEFPTIAICDGIAQGHFGMHYPLASRELIADSVECMMNAHQYDAMVMISNCDKITPGMLLAAVRLNVPAILISGGTMATGCIDGKKINYTDLMADQGDVVRGIITREELSRREQVALPGCGACNLLGTGNTMNYMTEALGMCLPGSDNLAATGQRLALAKRTGMKIMELLKKNILPRQIVTKEAIENAITLDMAIGGSTNTVLHLTALAHAAGIDFDINTFNELAEKVPHLVKIRPATNGCYPADFHYAGGVKAVMKELDDLGLIHGDCMTVTTETMKENIADGKVIDDTVIRDIDHAYSKTGGLEVLYGSLAPAGAVCKKAAVAPEMMHHQGPARVFNQEEEAVKAIYGGQINPGDVVVVRYEGPKGGPGMREMLTATAAIVGMGLSKEVGLVTDGRFSGATSGACVGHVSPEAAEGGPIALVEEGDMIEIDLNTRRVELHVPEEELQRRKAAWKRPEQDYLQKGSYLDRYSKLVTSAMEGAVFKD
;
A
#
# COMPACT_ATOMS: atom_id res chain seq x y z
N MET A 1 27.75 -19.31 7.71
CA MET A 1 26.38 -19.33 7.15
C MET A 1 25.42 -19.77 8.26
N ARG A 2 24.22 -19.20 8.30
CA ARG A 2 23.17 -19.60 9.29
C ARG A 2 22.76 -21.06 9.09
N SER A 3 22.66 -21.49 7.82
CA SER A 3 22.28 -22.86 7.42
C SER A 3 23.25 -23.95 7.91
N GLU A 4 24.47 -23.62 8.27
CA GLU A 4 25.44 -24.59 8.79
C GLU A 4 24.94 -25.30 10.04
N ILE A 5 24.09 -24.63 10.85
CA ILE A 5 23.49 -25.25 12.04
C ILE A 5 22.59 -26.45 11.71
N THR A 6 22.12 -26.56 10.47
CA THR A 6 21.29 -27.67 9.99
C THR A 6 22.05 -28.62 9.04
N THR A 7 23.15 -28.16 8.43
CA THR A 7 23.85 -28.93 7.37
C THR A 7 25.19 -29.50 7.81
N LYS A 8 25.87 -28.91 8.81
CA LYS A 8 27.23 -29.29 9.22
C LYS A 8 27.26 -30.06 10.55
N GLY A 9 28.26 -30.91 10.71
CA GLY A 9 28.48 -31.69 11.95
C GLY A 9 27.86 -33.07 11.89
N ILE A 10 28.40 -34.00 12.70
CA ILE A 10 27.94 -35.41 12.78
C ILE A 10 26.52 -35.46 13.36
N GLU A 11 26.23 -34.64 14.35
CA GLU A 11 24.94 -34.55 15.03
C GLU A 11 23.81 -34.06 14.09
N ARG A 12 24.14 -33.53 12.90
CA ARG A 12 23.18 -33.09 11.87
C ARG A 12 22.90 -34.13 10.80
N ALA A 13 23.33 -35.38 10.99
CA ALA A 13 23.07 -36.46 10.03
C ALA A 13 21.57 -36.65 9.76
N THR A 14 20.71 -36.57 10.79
CA THR A 14 19.26 -36.68 10.63
C THR A 14 18.66 -35.52 9.85
N HIS A 15 19.17 -34.29 10.02
CA HIS A 15 18.75 -33.13 9.25
C HIS A 15 19.11 -33.29 7.77
N ARG A 16 20.34 -33.70 7.47
CA ARG A 16 20.76 -33.96 6.07
C ARG A 16 19.95 -35.06 5.42
N ALA A 17 19.60 -36.11 6.19
CA ALA A 17 18.74 -37.17 5.67
C ALA A 17 17.35 -36.65 5.24
N LEU A 18 16.79 -35.64 5.96
CA LEU A 18 15.56 -34.96 5.55
C LEU A 18 15.75 -34.16 4.28
N TYR A 19 16.85 -33.43 4.14
CA TYR A 19 17.16 -32.74 2.88
C TYR A 19 17.29 -33.69 1.72
N TYR A 20 18.01 -34.81 1.90
CA TYR A 20 18.16 -35.85 0.84
C TYR A 20 16.82 -36.47 0.46
N SER A 21 15.89 -36.65 1.40
CA SER A 21 14.54 -37.16 1.08
C SER A 21 13.70 -36.18 0.23
N MET A 22 14.07 -34.90 0.21
CA MET A 22 13.47 -33.88 -0.67
C MET A 22 14.19 -33.73 -2.01
N GLY A 23 15.24 -34.54 -2.27
CA GLY A 23 15.98 -34.54 -3.52
C GLY A 23 17.21 -33.61 -3.56
N PHE A 24 17.62 -33.04 -2.41
CA PHE A 24 18.88 -32.28 -2.35
C PHE A 24 20.07 -33.24 -2.47
N LEU A 25 21.12 -32.76 -3.12
CA LEU A 25 22.39 -33.43 -3.20
C LEU A 25 23.33 -32.99 -2.07
N PRO A 26 24.36 -33.79 -1.71
CA PRO A 26 25.39 -33.33 -0.76
C PRO A 26 26.00 -31.98 -1.14
N GLU A 27 26.24 -31.74 -2.41
CA GLU A 27 26.81 -30.53 -2.98
C GLU A 27 25.89 -29.31 -2.83
N ASP A 28 24.58 -29.52 -2.73
CA ASP A 28 23.62 -28.45 -2.49
C ASP A 28 23.68 -27.92 -1.04
N LEU A 29 23.99 -28.81 -0.08
CA LEU A 29 24.14 -28.48 1.33
C LEU A 29 25.50 -27.84 1.68
N GLU A 30 26.42 -27.79 0.73
CA GLU A 30 27.69 -27.08 0.86
C GLU A 30 27.56 -25.59 0.46
N LYS A 31 26.47 -25.23 -0.25
CA LYS A 31 26.16 -23.88 -0.71
C LYS A 31 25.29 -23.13 0.30
N PRO A 32 25.26 -21.80 0.25
CA PRO A 32 24.27 -21.03 0.99
C PRO A 32 22.84 -21.42 0.60
N ILE A 33 21.97 -21.61 1.59
CA ILE A 33 20.55 -21.91 1.38
C ILE A 33 19.76 -20.62 1.42
N VAL A 34 19.17 -20.25 0.27
CA VAL A 34 18.42 -19.00 0.09
C VAL A 34 16.93 -19.29 0.03
N ALA A 35 16.17 -18.68 0.93
CA ALA A 35 14.72 -18.75 0.88
C ALA A 35 14.15 -17.94 -0.29
N VAL A 36 13.20 -18.54 -1.01
CA VAL A 36 12.34 -17.85 -1.98
C VAL A 36 10.95 -17.80 -1.38
N VAL A 37 10.62 -16.65 -0.79
CA VAL A 37 9.34 -16.44 -0.12
C VAL A 37 8.33 -16.00 -1.16
N ASN A 38 7.41 -16.89 -1.52
CA ASN A 38 6.48 -16.69 -2.62
C ASN A 38 5.03 -16.53 -2.13
N THR A 39 4.34 -15.52 -2.60
CA THR A 39 2.93 -15.26 -2.28
C THR A 39 1.99 -15.65 -3.42
N GLN A 40 2.46 -16.51 -4.33
CA GLN A 40 1.65 -17.04 -5.41
C GLN A 40 0.39 -17.73 -4.89
N ASN A 41 -0.73 -17.43 -5.50
CA ASN A 41 -1.99 -18.16 -5.35
C ASN A 41 -2.94 -17.86 -6.54
N GLU A 42 -3.98 -18.65 -6.69
CA GLU A 42 -4.97 -18.54 -7.77
C GLU A 42 -6.16 -17.63 -7.40
N SER A 43 -6.16 -17.04 -6.19
CA SER A 43 -7.28 -16.28 -5.68
C SER A 43 -7.25 -14.79 -6.09
N MET A 44 -6.18 -14.34 -6.77
CA MET A 44 -6.03 -12.93 -7.11
C MET A 44 -5.17 -12.69 -8.35
N PRO A 45 -5.54 -11.73 -9.21
CA PRO A 45 -4.81 -11.48 -10.45
C PRO A 45 -3.38 -10.97 -10.23
N GLY A 46 -3.13 -10.27 -9.13
CA GLY A 46 -1.80 -9.76 -8.79
C GLY A 46 -0.76 -10.86 -8.54
N HIS A 47 -1.19 -12.07 -8.18
CA HIS A 47 -0.31 -13.13 -7.70
C HIS A 47 -0.38 -14.44 -8.50
N VAL A 48 -1.34 -14.61 -9.40
CA VAL A 48 -1.56 -15.85 -10.15
C VAL A 48 -0.33 -16.31 -10.96
N HIS A 49 0.56 -15.39 -11.35
CA HIS A 49 1.74 -15.63 -12.18
C HIS A 49 3.07 -15.64 -11.42
N LEU A 50 3.06 -15.52 -10.10
CA LEU A 50 4.29 -15.37 -9.31
C LEU A 50 5.11 -16.69 -9.24
N ASP A 51 4.55 -17.83 -9.55
CA ASP A 51 5.26 -19.09 -9.79
C ASP A 51 6.32 -18.94 -10.90
N THR A 52 5.96 -18.27 -11.98
CA THR A 52 6.87 -17.99 -13.10
C THR A 52 8.02 -17.05 -12.67
N ILE A 53 7.72 -16.04 -11.85
CA ILE A 53 8.73 -15.15 -11.23
C ILE A 53 9.64 -15.97 -10.30
N ALA A 54 9.08 -16.80 -9.43
CA ALA A 54 9.83 -17.63 -8.50
C ALA A 54 10.80 -18.58 -9.23
N LYS A 55 10.36 -19.17 -10.35
CA LYS A 55 11.21 -20.01 -11.20
C LYS A 55 12.43 -19.23 -11.70
N ALA A 56 12.24 -18.02 -12.24
CA ALA A 56 13.33 -17.19 -12.74
C ALA A 56 14.28 -16.75 -11.60
N VAL A 57 13.75 -16.42 -10.41
CA VAL A 57 14.55 -16.12 -9.21
C VAL A 57 15.41 -17.32 -8.83
N LYS A 58 14.84 -18.53 -8.75
CA LYS A 58 15.59 -19.76 -8.41
C LYS A 58 16.70 -20.04 -9.43
N GLU A 59 16.44 -19.86 -10.72
CA GLU A 59 17.47 -19.96 -11.76
C GLU A 59 18.64 -18.98 -11.53
N GLY A 60 18.33 -17.74 -11.11
CA GLY A 60 19.34 -16.73 -10.76
C GLY A 60 20.18 -17.14 -9.55
N ILE A 61 19.56 -17.63 -8.48
CA ILE A 61 20.25 -18.11 -7.27
C ILE A 61 21.19 -19.27 -7.62
N ILE A 62 20.73 -20.26 -8.38
CA ILE A 62 21.54 -21.42 -8.82
C ILE A 62 22.72 -20.96 -9.66
N ALA A 63 22.48 -20.07 -10.64
CA ALA A 63 23.53 -19.55 -11.50
C ALA A 63 24.62 -18.77 -10.72
N ALA A 64 24.28 -18.20 -9.56
CA ALA A 64 25.21 -17.49 -8.68
C ALA A 64 25.78 -18.36 -7.55
N GLY A 65 25.53 -19.68 -7.57
CA GLY A 65 26.13 -20.65 -6.65
C GLY A 65 25.40 -20.85 -5.33
N GLY A 66 24.14 -20.51 -5.24
CA GLY A 66 23.28 -20.75 -4.07
C GLY A 66 22.33 -21.94 -4.27
N THR A 67 21.71 -22.40 -3.19
CA THR A 67 20.67 -23.42 -3.17
C THR A 67 19.33 -22.77 -2.80
N PRO A 68 18.39 -22.62 -3.77
CA PRO A 68 17.09 -21.98 -3.48
C PRO A 68 16.14 -22.97 -2.81
N VAL A 69 15.41 -22.50 -1.80
CA VAL A 69 14.30 -23.23 -1.17
C VAL A 69 13.07 -22.34 -1.15
N GLU A 70 12.02 -22.74 -1.85
CA GLU A 70 10.78 -21.97 -1.93
C GLU A 70 9.80 -22.39 -0.83
N PHE A 71 9.17 -21.41 -0.18
CA PHE A 71 8.02 -21.64 0.68
C PHE A 71 6.98 -20.52 0.51
N PRO A 72 5.68 -20.83 0.68
CA PRO A 72 4.62 -19.85 0.51
C PRO A 72 4.33 -19.06 1.78
N THR A 73 3.76 -17.85 1.60
CA THR A 73 2.94 -17.18 2.60
C THR A 73 1.64 -16.72 1.96
N ILE A 74 0.67 -16.30 2.78
CA ILE A 74 -0.65 -15.92 2.29
C ILE A 74 -0.63 -14.60 1.54
N ALA A 75 -1.63 -14.42 0.66
CA ALA A 75 -1.94 -13.13 0.04
C ALA A 75 -3.46 -12.97 -0.11
N ILE A 76 -3.96 -11.78 0.15
CA ILE A 76 -5.38 -11.43 0.06
C ILE A 76 -5.54 -10.27 -0.91
N CYS A 77 -6.53 -10.36 -1.81
CA CYS A 77 -6.86 -9.31 -2.76
C CYS A 77 -7.80 -8.29 -2.12
N ASP A 78 -7.33 -7.06 -1.93
CA ASP A 78 -8.17 -5.96 -1.44
C ASP A 78 -9.38 -5.73 -2.37
N GLY A 79 -9.18 -5.78 -3.68
CA GLY A 79 -10.26 -5.56 -4.66
C GLY A 79 -11.37 -6.61 -4.59
N ILE A 80 -11.05 -7.89 -4.38
CA ILE A 80 -12.05 -8.95 -4.21
C ILE A 80 -12.72 -8.87 -2.84
N ALA A 81 -11.98 -8.43 -1.81
CA ALA A 81 -12.50 -8.25 -0.46
C ALA A 81 -13.34 -6.97 -0.29
N GLN A 82 -13.36 -6.07 -1.29
CA GLN A 82 -13.98 -4.76 -1.22
C GLN A 82 -15.49 -4.82 -1.02
N GLY A 83 -16.04 -3.94 -0.14
CA GLY A 83 -17.47 -3.75 0.05
C GLY A 83 -18.20 -4.89 0.76
N HIS A 84 -17.49 -5.78 1.45
CA HIS A 84 -18.07 -6.83 2.27
C HIS A 84 -17.16 -7.21 3.46
N PHE A 85 -17.63 -8.10 4.32
CA PHE A 85 -16.90 -8.55 5.52
C PHE A 85 -15.45 -8.97 5.27
N GLY A 86 -15.13 -9.50 4.09
CA GLY A 86 -13.77 -9.89 3.73
C GLY A 86 -12.74 -8.75 3.86
N MET A 87 -13.18 -7.49 3.79
CA MET A 87 -12.28 -6.33 3.86
C MET A 87 -11.64 -6.09 5.23
N HIS A 88 -12.06 -6.80 6.26
CA HIS A 88 -11.39 -6.84 7.56
C HIS A 88 -10.02 -7.55 7.52
N TYR A 89 -9.78 -8.42 6.54
CA TYR A 89 -8.59 -9.29 6.53
C TYR A 89 -7.35 -8.73 5.82
N PRO A 90 -7.41 -7.91 4.75
CA PRO A 90 -6.21 -7.48 4.03
C PRO A 90 -5.15 -6.83 4.93
N LEU A 91 -5.48 -5.76 5.66
CA LEU A 91 -4.49 -5.11 6.53
C LEU A 91 -4.07 -6.00 7.70
N ALA A 92 -5.03 -6.70 8.31
CA ALA A 92 -4.73 -7.62 9.40
C ALA A 92 -3.73 -8.71 8.97
N SER A 93 -3.82 -9.20 7.71
CA SER A 93 -2.89 -10.20 7.16
C SER A 93 -1.46 -9.69 6.99
N ARG A 94 -1.20 -8.37 6.98
CA ARG A 94 0.15 -7.80 6.88
C ARG A 94 1.07 -8.32 7.99
N GLU A 95 0.59 -8.30 9.23
CA GLU A 95 1.35 -8.82 10.38
C GLU A 95 1.51 -10.35 10.28
N LEU A 96 0.45 -11.07 9.91
CA LEU A 96 0.50 -12.53 9.76
C LEU A 96 1.49 -12.96 8.67
N ILE A 97 1.61 -12.21 7.58
CA ILE A 97 2.62 -12.43 6.53
C ILE A 97 4.01 -12.26 7.13
N ALA A 98 4.26 -11.15 7.82
CA ALA A 98 5.56 -10.89 8.44
C ALA A 98 5.92 -12.00 9.45
N ASP A 99 5.02 -12.36 10.34
CA ASP A 99 5.20 -13.40 11.36
C ASP A 99 5.46 -14.78 10.73
N SER A 100 4.71 -15.14 9.68
CA SER A 100 4.89 -16.43 9.00
C SER A 100 6.26 -16.55 8.33
N VAL A 101 6.74 -15.47 7.70
CA VAL A 101 8.08 -15.42 7.09
C VAL A 101 9.15 -15.51 8.18
N GLU A 102 8.98 -14.77 9.28
CA GLU A 102 9.90 -14.80 10.42
C GLU A 102 10.01 -16.20 11.01
N CYS A 103 8.88 -16.88 11.23
CA CYS A 103 8.85 -18.26 11.72
C CYS A 103 9.62 -19.22 10.80
N MET A 104 9.39 -19.16 9.50
CA MET A 104 10.05 -20.05 8.53
C MET A 104 11.54 -19.77 8.45
N MET A 105 11.94 -18.52 8.36
CA MET A 105 13.35 -18.13 8.24
C MET A 105 14.16 -18.53 9.48
N ASN A 106 13.59 -18.35 10.68
CA ASN A 106 14.28 -18.68 11.93
C ASN A 106 14.25 -20.19 12.25
N ALA A 107 13.16 -20.89 11.97
CA ALA A 107 13.07 -22.33 12.21
C ALA A 107 14.03 -23.13 11.30
N HIS A 108 14.15 -22.73 10.03
CA HIS A 108 14.97 -23.43 9.04
C HIS A 108 16.38 -22.84 8.86
N GLN A 109 16.66 -21.68 9.49
CA GLN A 109 17.97 -21.03 9.50
C GLN A 109 18.52 -20.72 8.09
N TYR A 110 17.66 -20.24 7.19
CA TYR A 110 18.09 -19.82 5.86
C TYR A 110 19.07 -18.64 5.92
N ASP A 111 20.03 -18.59 4.99
CA ASP A 111 21.12 -17.62 4.98
C ASP A 111 20.70 -16.24 4.46
N ALA A 112 19.76 -16.22 3.54
CA ALA A 112 19.23 -15.02 2.90
C ALA A 112 17.82 -15.27 2.36
N MET A 113 17.12 -14.24 1.91
CA MET A 113 15.78 -14.41 1.31
C MET A 113 15.55 -13.50 0.11
N VAL A 114 14.85 -14.04 -0.90
CA VAL A 114 14.20 -13.28 -1.97
C VAL A 114 12.70 -13.29 -1.72
N MET A 115 12.09 -12.13 -1.63
CA MET A 115 10.66 -11.97 -1.36
C MET A 115 9.94 -11.63 -2.66
N ILE A 116 8.88 -12.38 -2.97
CA ILE A 116 8.07 -12.21 -4.19
C ILE A 116 6.66 -11.82 -3.76
N SER A 117 6.26 -10.59 -4.08
CA SER A 117 4.95 -10.03 -3.75
C SER A 117 4.46 -9.11 -4.84
N ASN A 118 3.23 -8.60 -4.77
CA ASN A 118 2.76 -7.64 -5.76
C ASN A 118 1.59 -6.74 -5.32
N CYS A 119 0.91 -7.03 -4.21
CA CYS A 119 -0.31 -6.32 -3.84
C CYS A 119 -0.22 -5.63 -2.48
N ASP A 120 -1.25 -4.88 -2.20
CA ASP A 120 -1.45 -3.79 -1.26
C ASP A 120 -0.83 -3.98 0.13
N LYS A 121 -1.09 -5.10 0.80
CA LYS A 121 -0.64 -5.36 2.18
C LYS A 121 0.46 -6.41 2.23
N ILE A 122 0.64 -7.13 1.11
CA ILE A 122 1.61 -8.22 1.00
C ILE A 122 3.03 -7.65 0.90
N THR A 123 3.26 -6.68 0.00
CA THR A 123 4.56 -5.99 -0.13
C THR A 123 5.00 -5.36 1.18
N PRO A 124 4.16 -4.58 1.90
CA PRO A 124 4.51 -4.10 3.24
C PRO A 124 4.80 -5.23 4.24
N GLY A 125 4.00 -6.30 4.28
CA GLY A 125 4.24 -7.45 5.16
C GLY A 125 5.60 -8.11 4.93
N MET A 126 6.02 -8.22 3.68
CA MET A 126 7.35 -8.70 3.32
C MET A 126 8.47 -7.76 3.79
N LEU A 127 8.29 -6.45 3.62
CA LEU A 127 9.26 -5.44 4.09
C LEU A 127 9.39 -5.47 5.62
N LEU A 128 8.28 -5.61 6.36
CA LEU A 128 8.30 -5.79 7.82
C LEU A 128 9.11 -7.03 8.21
N ALA A 129 8.88 -8.17 7.55
CA ALA A 129 9.66 -9.39 7.79
C ALA A 129 11.15 -9.17 7.53
N ALA A 130 11.51 -8.46 6.46
CA ALA A 130 12.89 -8.18 6.11
C ALA A 130 13.63 -7.41 7.21
N VAL A 131 13.04 -6.32 7.71
CA VAL A 131 13.70 -5.50 8.73
C VAL A 131 13.68 -6.14 10.11
N ARG A 132 12.63 -6.93 10.46
CA ARG A 132 12.57 -7.69 11.72
C ARG A 132 13.64 -8.76 11.77
N LEU A 133 13.77 -9.56 10.73
CA LEU A 133 14.76 -10.64 10.60
C LEU A 133 16.18 -10.12 10.47
N ASN A 134 16.35 -9.03 9.74
CA ASN A 134 17.63 -8.41 9.44
C ASN A 134 18.70 -9.40 8.94
N VAL A 135 18.30 -10.27 8.01
CA VAL A 135 19.17 -11.13 7.20
C VAL A 135 19.22 -10.60 5.78
N PRO A 136 20.27 -10.87 4.98
CA PRO A 136 20.31 -10.38 3.60
C PRO A 136 19.01 -10.69 2.86
N ALA A 137 18.38 -9.65 2.32
CA ALA A 137 17.05 -9.75 1.71
C ALA A 137 16.92 -8.81 0.51
N ILE A 138 16.15 -9.23 -0.47
CA ILE A 138 15.78 -8.43 -1.64
C ILE A 138 14.34 -8.75 -2.04
N LEU A 139 13.60 -7.74 -2.48
CA LEU A 139 12.23 -7.91 -2.96
C LEU A 139 12.17 -7.84 -4.48
N ILE A 140 11.25 -8.58 -5.08
CA ILE A 140 10.80 -8.40 -6.45
C ILE A 140 9.29 -8.41 -6.51
N SER A 141 8.70 -7.39 -7.15
CA SER A 141 7.27 -7.35 -7.40
C SER A 141 6.89 -8.18 -8.62
N GLY A 142 5.65 -8.67 -8.64
CA GLY A 142 5.08 -9.34 -9.82
C GLY A 142 4.87 -8.40 -11.02
N GLY A 143 4.91 -7.08 -10.81
CA GLY A 143 4.75 -6.07 -11.85
C GLY A 143 3.32 -5.58 -12.03
N THR A 144 3.21 -4.54 -12.84
CA THR A 144 1.96 -3.82 -13.13
C THR A 144 1.15 -4.54 -14.20
N MET A 145 -0.17 -4.62 -14.03
CA MET A 145 -1.11 -5.11 -15.04
C MET A 145 -1.18 -4.16 -16.24
N ALA A 146 -1.32 -4.72 -17.43
CA ALA A 146 -1.56 -3.93 -18.64
C ALA A 146 -2.90 -3.15 -18.55
N THR A 147 -3.01 -2.07 -19.32
CA THR A 147 -4.25 -1.28 -19.41
C THR A 147 -5.29 -2.00 -20.25
N GLY A 148 -6.54 -2.07 -19.78
CA GLY A 148 -7.67 -2.59 -20.55
C GLY A 148 -8.03 -1.69 -21.74
N CYS A 149 -8.73 -2.26 -22.72
CA CYS A 149 -9.20 -1.51 -23.89
C CYS A 149 -10.57 -2.04 -24.35
N ILE A 150 -11.50 -1.12 -24.62
CA ILE A 150 -12.78 -1.41 -25.23
C ILE A 150 -13.10 -0.36 -26.30
N ASP A 151 -13.47 -0.79 -27.49
CA ASP A 151 -13.82 0.08 -28.62
C ASP A 151 -12.74 1.17 -28.90
N GLY A 152 -11.44 0.81 -28.77
CA GLY A 152 -10.30 1.70 -28.95
C GLY A 152 -10.04 2.67 -27.80
N LYS A 153 -10.78 2.59 -26.70
CA LYS A 153 -10.61 3.43 -25.51
C LYS A 153 -9.98 2.63 -24.37
N LYS A 154 -9.03 3.24 -23.69
CA LYS A 154 -8.45 2.66 -22.46
C LYS A 154 -9.51 2.58 -21.36
N ILE A 155 -9.50 1.51 -20.58
CA ILE A 155 -10.39 1.26 -19.45
C ILE A 155 -9.63 0.57 -18.31
N ASN A 156 -10.04 0.80 -17.07
CA ASN A 156 -9.45 0.17 -15.91
C ASN A 156 -10.48 -0.09 -14.79
N TYR A 157 -9.98 -0.51 -13.63
CA TYR A 157 -10.79 -0.82 -12.46
C TYR A 157 -11.66 0.36 -11.98
N THR A 158 -11.12 1.59 -11.98
CA THR A 158 -11.88 2.78 -11.52
C THR A 158 -12.98 3.20 -12.48
N ASP A 159 -12.83 2.91 -13.77
CA ASP A 159 -13.90 3.14 -14.76
C ASP A 159 -15.10 2.24 -14.47
N LEU A 160 -14.86 0.96 -14.14
CA LEU A 160 -15.95 0.04 -13.76
C LEU A 160 -16.70 0.49 -12.51
N MET A 161 -15.99 1.11 -11.55
CA MET A 161 -16.65 1.65 -10.35
C MET A 161 -17.57 2.81 -10.68
N ALA A 162 -17.16 3.70 -11.58
CA ALA A 162 -18.01 4.79 -12.08
C ALA A 162 -19.20 4.22 -12.88
N ASP A 163 -18.95 3.22 -13.73
CA ASP A 163 -19.96 2.55 -14.54
C ASP A 163 -21.09 1.92 -13.69
N GLN A 164 -20.80 1.46 -12.47
CA GLN A 164 -21.84 0.97 -11.54
C GLN A 164 -22.88 2.08 -11.23
N GLY A 165 -22.41 3.29 -10.94
CA GLY A 165 -23.29 4.46 -10.74
C GLY A 165 -24.03 4.84 -12.03
N ASP A 166 -23.38 4.72 -13.18
CA ASP A 166 -23.99 5.01 -14.48
C ASP A 166 -25.13 4.02 -14.82
N VAL A 167 -25.00 2.75 -14.41
CA VAL A 167 -26.11 1.78 -14.53
C VAL A 167 -27.27 2.18 -13.63
N VAL A 168 -27.01 2.58 -12.38
CA VAL A 168 -28.06 3.01 -11.44
C VAL A 168 -28.81 4.23 -11.97
N ARG A 169 -28.10 5.17 -12.59
CA ARG A 169 -28.67 6.38 -13.23
C ARG A 169 -29.31 6.10 -14.61
N GLY A 170 -29.19 4.89 -15.16
CA GLY A 170 -29.71 4.54 -16.48
C GLY A 170 -28.92 5.14 -17.65
N ILE A 171 -27.65 5.54 -17.45
CA ILE A 171 -26.76 6.11 -18.49
C ILE A 171 -26.21 5.01 -19.38
N ILE A 172 -25.84 3.86 -18.81
CA ILE A 172 -25.42 2.65 -19.53
C ILE A 172 -26.28 1.46 -19.12
N THR A 173 -26.33 0.43 -19.98
CA THR A 173 -27.06 -0.80 -19.69
C THR A 173 -26.22 -1.80 -18.89
N ARG A 174 -26.86 -2.80 -18.31
CA ARG A 174 -26.16 -3.92 -17.65
C ARG A 174 -25.33 -4.74 -18.63
N GLU A 175 -25.80 -4.89 -19.87
CA GLU A 175 -25.09 -5.58 -20.94
C GLU A 175 -23.80 -4.85 -21.31
N GLU A 176 -23.85 -3.51 -21.38
CA GLU A 176 -22.64 -2.71 -21.62
C GLU A 176 -21.67 -2.80 -20.46
N LEU A 177 -22.12 -2.74 -19.19
CA LEU A 177 -21.27 -2.98 -18.03
C LEU A 177 -20.61 -4.36 -18.13
N SER A 178 -21.36 -5.41 -18.46
CA SER A 178 -20.82 -6.78 -18.59
C SER A 178 -19.77 -6.92 -19.70
N ARG A 179 -19.88 -6.16 -20.79
CA ARG A 179 -18.82 -6.08 -21.82
C ARG A 179 -17.55 -5.44 -21.27
N ARG A 180 -17.68 -4.36 -20.49
CA ARG A 180 -16.55 -3.59 -19.93
C ARG A 180 -15.80 -4.36 -18.86
N GLU A 181 -16.50 -5.04 -17.95
CA GLU A 181 -15.89 -5.83 -16.88
C GLU A 181 -14.99 -6.97 -17.39
N GLN A 182 -15.28 -7.54 -18.55
CA GLN A 182 -14.48 -8.63 -19.14
C GLN A 182 -13.14 -8.17 -19.73
N VAL A 183 -12.96 -6.88 -19.98
CA VAL A 183 -11.77 -6.34 -20.67
C VAL A 183 -11.02 -5.27 -19.87
N ALA A 184 -11.61 -4.75 -18.79
CA ALA A 184 -11.01 -3.67 -18.00
C ALA A 184 -9.71 -4.10 -17.29
N LEU A 185 -9.60 -5.38 -16.92
CA LEU A 185 -8.45 -5.99 -16.26
C LEU A 185 -7.92 -7.16 -17.12
N PRO A 186 -7.06 -6.89 -18.13
CA PRO A 186 -6.81 -7.81 -19.22
C PRO A 186 -5.80 -8.93 -18.89
N GLY A 187 -5.28 -9.00 -17.66
CA GLY A 187 -4.27 -10.03 -17.33
C GLY A 187 -3.82 -10.02 -15.87
N CYS A 188 -2.66 -10.62 -15.62
CA CYS A 188 -2.05 -10.65 -14.30
C CYS A 188 -1.29 -9.35 -13.99
N GLY A 189 -1.03 -9.12 -12.70
CA GLY A 189 -0.27 -7.96 -12.21
C GLY A 189 -1.02 -7.16 -11.15
N ALA A 190 -0.35 -6.21 -10.51
CA ALA A 190 -0.99 -5.20 -9.67
C ALA A 190 -2.00 -4.41 -10.50
N CYS A 191 -3.11 -4.00 -9.88
CA CYS A 191 -4.22 -3.33 -10.58
C CYS A 191 -3.73 -2.17 -11.45
N ASN A 192 -4.35 -2.00 -12.65
CA ASN A 192 -3.95 -1.01 -13.66
C ASN A 192 -4.34 0.45 -13.30
N LEU A 193 -4.08 0.82 -12.06
CA LEU A 193 -4.25 2.17 -11.49
C LEU A 193 -3.15 2.43 -10.44
N LEU A 194 -2.94 3.66 -10.02
CA LEU A 194 -2.06 3.98 -8.91
C LEU A 194 -2.79 3.75 -7.58
N GLY A 195 -3.06 2.48 -7.29
CA GLY A 195 -3.51 1.99 -6.00
C GLY A 195 -2.33 1.66 -5.09
N THR A 196 -2.61 1.08 -3.92
CA THR A 196 -1.58 0.77 -2.92
C THR A 196 -0.59 -0.28 -3.43
N GLY A 197 -1.03 -1.27 -4.24
CA GLY A 197 -0.14 -2.30 -4.80
C GLY A 197 1.00 -1.70 -5.62
N ASN A 198 0.69 -0.91 -6.65
CA ASN A 198 1.72 -0.23 -7.46
C ASN A 198 2.49 0.79 -6.63
N THR A 199 1.82 1.59 -5.79
CA THR A 199 2.50 2.56 -4.93
C THR A 199 3.56 1.88 -4.06
N MET A 200 3.22 0.80 -3.34
CA MET A 200 4.20 0.12 -2.48
C MET A 200 5.31 -0.59 -3.26
N ASN A 201 5.04 -1.05 -4.49
CA ASN A 201 6.09 -1.56 -5.37
C ASN A 201 7.09 -0.44 -5.73
N TYR A 202 6.61 0.77 -6.04
CA TYR A 202 7.45 1.93 -6.34
C TYR A 202 8.21 2.41 -5.09
N MET A 203 7.55 2.42 -3.92
CA MET A 203 8.21 2.75 -2.64
C MET A 203 9.34 1.77 -2.32
N THR A 204 9.19 0.48 -2.67
CA THR A 204 10.25 -0.52 -2.48
C THR A 204 11.51 -0.19 -3.28
N GLU A 205 11.38 0.40 -4.47
CA GLU A 205 12.52 0.89 -5.27
C GLU A 205 13.14 2.13 -4.65
N ALA A 206 12.33 3.11 -4.24
CA ALA A 206 12.82 4.32 -3.58
C ALA A 206 13.48 4.05 -2.22
N LEU A 207 13.03 3.02 -1.49
CA LEU A 207 13.70 2.50 -0.28
C LEU A 207 15.04 1.80 -0.58
N GLY A 208 15.29 1.44 -1.85
CA GLY A 208 16.47 0.66 -2.22
C GLY A 208 16.37 -0.85 -1.95
N MET A 209 15.18 -1.41 -1.68
CA MET A 209 14.96 -2.82 -1.32
C MET A 209 14.67 -3.74 -2.50
N CYS A 210 14.57 -3.21 -3.73
CA CYS A 210 14.51 -3.98 -4.99
C CYS A 210 15.46 -3.41 -6.04
N LEU A 211 15.71 -4.18 -7.10
CA LEU A 211 16.40 -3.65 -8.27
C LEU A 211 15.52 -2.63 -8.99
N PRO A 212 16.10 -1.60 -9.65
CA PRO A 212 15.34 -0.68 -10.49
C PRO A 212 14.47 -1.40 -11.52
N GLY A 213 13.23 -0.92 -11.72
CA GLY A 213 12.24 -1.50 -12.61
C GLY A 213 11.05 -2.11 -11.87
N SER A 214 10.72 -1.61 -10.67
CA SER A 214 9.52 -2.00 -9.92
C SER A 214 8.24 -1.72 -10.68
N ASP A 215 8.24 -0.71 -11.55
CA ASP A 215 7.14 -0.25 -12.41
C ASP A 215 6.95 -1.08 -13.69
N ASN A 216 7.86 -2.00 -14.02
CA ASN A 216 7.77 -2.87 -15.20
C ASN A 216 6.45 -3.66 -15.24
N LEU A 217 5.94 -3.89 -16.46
CA LEU A 217 4.73 -4.69 -16.68
C LEU A 217 4.94 -6.16 -16.29
N ALA A 218 3.86 -6.78 -15.77
CA ALA A 218 3.89 -8.13 -15.19
C ALA A 218 4.26 -9.22 -16.21
N ALA A 219 3.56 -9.28 -17.33
CA ALA A 219 3.70 -10.36 -18.31
C ALA A 219 4.72 -10.02 -19.41
N THR A 220 5.97 -9.72 -19.03
CA THR A 220 7.03 -9.35 -19.98
C THR A 220 8.32 -10.13 -19.75
N GLY A 221 9.11 -10.31 -20.82
CA GLY A 221 10.44 -10.88 -20.72
C GLY A 221 11.41 -10.03 -19.87
N GLN A 222 11.18 -8.71 -19.82
CA GLN A 222 11.96 -7.81 -18.97
C GLN A 222 11.74 -8.11 -17.49
N ARG A 223 10.50 -8.39 -17.08
CA ARG A 223 10.17 -8.80 -15.70
C ARG A 223 10.86 -10.11 -15.32
N LEU A 224 10.87 -11.10 -16.21
CA LEU A 224 11.56 -12.38 -15.98
C LEU A 224 13.09 -12.22 -15.90
N ALA A 225 13.66 -11.36 -16.76
CA ALA A 225 15.08 -11.04 -16.70
C ALA A 225 15.44 -10.32 -15.38
N LEU A 226 14.59 -9.41 -14.90
CA LEU A 226 14.76 -8.75 -13.62
C LEU A 226 14.67 -9.76 -12.46
N ALA A 227 13.73 -10.71 -12.50
CA ALA A 227 13.60 -11.78 -11.52
C ALA A 227 14.86 -12.63 -11.42
N LYS A 228 15.42 -13.01 -12.56
CA LYS A 228 16.68 -13.78 -12.61
C LYS A 228 17.84 -12.97 -12.03
N ARG A 229 17.97 -11.67 -12.40
CA ARG A 229 18.98 -10.77 -11.82
C ARG A 229 18.81 -10.61 -10.32
N THR A 230 17.57 -10.53 -9.80
CA THR A 230 17.26 -10.48 -8.37
C THR A 230 17.78 -11.72 -7.64
N GLY A 231 17.58 -12.92 -8.23
CA GLY A 231 18.13 -14.17 -7.73
C GLY A 231 19.66 -14.21 -7.72
N MET A 232 20.32 -13.59 -8.70
CA MET A 232 21.79 -13.46 -8.68
C MET A 232 22.25 -12.44 -7.62
N LYS A 233 21.55 -11.32 -7.48
CA LYS A 233 21.92 -10.21 -6.59
C LYS A 233 21.85 -10.60 -5.11
N ILE A 234 20.91 -11.44 -4.69
CA ILE A 234 20.84 -11.89 -3.29
C ILE A 234 22.13 -12.61 -2.85
N MET A 235 22.79 -13.33 -3.76
CA MET A 235 24.06 -14.00 -3.47
C MET A 235 25.21 -13.00 -3.25
N GLU A 236 25.17 -11.87 -3.96
CA GLU A 236 26.12 -10.78 -3.73
C GLU A 236 25.88 -10.09 -2.39
N LEU A 237 24.59 -9.79 -2.06
CA LEU A 237 24.21 -9.22 -0.77
C LEU A 237 24.65 -10.11 0.39
N LEU A 238 24.46 -11.41 0.28
CA LEU A 238 24.89 -12.37 1.26
C LEU A 238 26.42 -12.38 1.43
N LYS A 239 27.16 -12.38 0.32
CA LYS A 239 28.63 -12.34 0.32
C LYS A 239 29.18 -11.06 0.98
N LYS A 240 28.53 -9.92 0.72
CA LYS A 240 28.92 -8.62 1.29
C LYS A 240 28.33 -8.37 2.67
N ASN A 241 27.47 -9.26 3.16
CA ASN A 241 26.71 -9.14 4.41
C ASN A 241 25.96 -7.81 4.52
N ILE A 242 25.25 -7.43 3.43
CA ILE A 242 24.40 -6.25 3.41
C ILE A 242 23.03 -6.62 3.94
N LEU A 243 22.60 -5.93 5.01
CA LEU A 243 21.40 -6.25 5.77
C LEU A 243 20.30 -5.21 5.54
N PRO A 244 19.00 -5.59 5.62
CA PRO A 244 17.88 -4.67 5.41
C PRO A 244 17.92 -3.38 6.25
N ARG A 245 18.33 -3.43 7.51
CA ARG A 245 18.42 -2.23 8.37
C ARG A 245 19.57 -1.28 7.98
N GLN A 246 20.50 -1.69 7.12
CA GLN A 246 21.52 -0.81 6.54
C GLN A 246 20.96 -0.06 5.31
N ILE A 247 19.91 -0.59 4.69
CA ILE A 247 19.23 -0.03 3.51
C ILE A 247 18.03 0.81 3.94
N VAL A 248 17.14 0.23 4.77
CA VAL A 248 15.95 0.90 5.30
C VAL A 248 16.39 1.76 6.48
N THR A 249 16.84 2.97 6.17
CA THR A 249 17.19 4.03 7.13
C THR A 249 16.10 5.09 7.13
N LYS A 250 16.20 6.09 8.01
CA LYS A 250 15.29 7.25 8.03
C LYS A 250 15.32 7.97 6.68
N GLU A 251 16.51 8.20 6.13
CA GLU A 251 16.73 8.87 4.85
C GLU A 251 16.14 8.06 3.68
N ALA A 252 16.22 6.73 3.72
CA ALA A 252 15.58 5.88 2.71
C ALA A 252 14.05 5.94 2.78
N ILE A 253 13.47 6.03 3.98
CA ILE A 253 12.03 6.26 4.18
C ILE A 253 11.64 7.65 3.65
N GLU A 254 12.42 8.68 3.91
CA GLU A 254 12.22 10.03 3.37
C GLU A 254 12.29 10.04 1.83
N ASN A 255 13.19 9.29 1.20
CA ASN A 255 13.23 9.09 -0.25
C ASN A 255 11.92 8.46 -0.77
N ALA A 256 11.40 7.44 -0.08
CA ALA A 256 10.13 6.82 -0.46
C ALA A 256 8.96 7.81 -0.33
N ILE A 257 8.89 8.57 0.76
CA ILE A 257 7.87 9.62 0.94
C ILE A 257 8.00 10.70 -0.14
N THR A 258 9.23 11.11 -0.49
CA THR A 258 9.50 12.11 -1.53
C THR A 258 8.96 11.63 -2.88
N LEU A 259 9.22 10.38 -3.27
CA LEU A 259 8.63 9.80 -4.47
C LEU A 259 7.10 9.78 -4.38
N ASP A 260 6.54 9.35 -3.25
CA ASP A 260 5.09 9.28 -3.05
C ASP A 260 4.40 10.63 -3.22
N MET A 261 4.99 11.70 -2.66
CA MET A 261 4.53 13.08 -2.84
C MET A 261 4.54 13.52 -4.29
N ALA A 262 5.60 13.17 -5.04
CA ALA A 262 5.77 13.57 -6.44
C ALA A 262 4.80 12.86 -7.39
N ILE A 263 4.39 11.64 -7.09
CA ILE A 263 3.48 10.85 -7.93
C ILE A 263 2.01 10.86 -7.45
N GLY A 264 1.74 11.42 -6.26
CA GLY A 264 0.40 11.40 -5.65
C GLY A 264 -0.09 9.98 -5.39
N GLY A 265 0.68 9.19 -4.66
CA GLY A 265 0.42 7.79 -4.40
C GLY A 265 -0.77 7.49 -3.49
N SER A 266 -0.70 6.40 -2.76
CA SER A 266 -1.79 5.93 -1.89
C SER A 266 -1.63 6.46 -0.46
N THR A 267 -2.74 6.89 0.18
CA THR A 267 -2.76 7.21 1.62
C THR A 267 -2.29 6.06 2.52
N ASN A 268 -2.34 4.82 2.02
CA ASN A 268 -1.83 3.66 2.75
C ASN A 268 -0.30 3.71 2.97
N THR A 269 0.45 4.51 2.21
CA THR A 269 1.90 4.68 2.43
C THR A 269 2.18 5.27 3.79
N VAL A 270 1.37 6.23 4.26
CA VAL A 270 1.50 6.79 5.61
C VAL A 270 1.44 5.67 6.65
N LEU A 271 0.49 4.75 6.51
CA LEU A 271 0.35 3.59 7.39
C LEU A 271 1.54 2.63 7.29
N HIS A 272 1.97 2.31 6.05
CA HIS A 272 2.96 1.24 5.81
C HIS A 272 4.39 1.69 6.04
N LEU A 273 4.75 2.93 5.70
CA LEU A 273 6.09 3.46 5.96
C LEU A 273 6.29 3.75 7.45
N THR A 274 5.25 4.22 8.16
CA THR A 274 5.27 4.33 9.64
C THR A 274 5.46 2.95 10.29
N ALA A 275 4.73 1.92 9.84
CA ALA A 275 4.90 0.56 10.32
C ALA A 275 6.31 0.01 10.03
N LEU A 276 6.87 0.32 8.86
CA LEU A 276 8.23 -0.10 8.50
C LEU A 276 9.29 0.58 9.36
N ALA A 277 9.14 1.88 9.63
CA ALA A 277 10.01 2.61 10.54
C ALA A 277 10.00 2.00 11.95
N HIS A 278 8.79 1.72 12.48
CA HIS A 278 8.63 1.04 13.77
C HIS A 278 9.34 -0.33 13.79
N ALA A 279 9.09 -1.18 12.79
CA ALA A 279 9.71 -2.51 12.71
C ALA A 279 11.24 -2.46 12.54
N ALA A 280 11.78 -1.40 11.93
CA ALA A 280 13.21 -1.18 11.78
C ALA A 280 13.86 -0.57 13.04
N GLY A 281 13.05 -0.12 14.02
CA GLY A 281 13.52 0.58 15.23
C GLY A 281 13.95 2.03 14.95
N ILE A 282 13.37 2.66 13.93
CA ILE A 282 13.65 4.05 13.55
C ILE A 282 12.68 4.97 14.29
N ASP A 283 13.21 5.99 14.97
CA ASP A 283 12.40 7.08 15.52
C ASP A 283 11.88 7.95 14.38
N PHE A 284 10.57 7.83 14.11
CA PHE A 284 9.92 8.41 12.94
C PHE A 284 8.73 9.28 13.37
N ASP A 285 8.78 10.57 13.00
CA ASP A 285 7.67 11.50 13.18
C ASP A 285 6.80 11.51 11.92
N ILE A 286 5.51 11.25 12.07
CA ILE A 286 4.54 11.28 10.97
C ILE A 286 4.43 12.67 10.31
N ASN A 287 4.79 13.76 11.01
CA ASN A 287 4.86 15.10 10.43
C ASN A 287 5.88 15.21 9.30
N THR A 288 6.84 14.28 9.19
CA THR A 288 7.76 14.17 8.06
C THR A 288 7.01 14.14 6.72
N PHE A 289 5.82 13.54 6.66
CA PHE A 289 4.98 13.57 5.46
C PHE A 289 4.60 15.01 5.08
N ASN A 290 4.18 15.84 6.04
CA ASN A 290 3.82 17.23 5.79
C ASN A 290 5.05 18.09 5.43
N GLU A 291 6.18 17.87 6.11
CA GLU A 291 7.42 18.62 5.83
C GLU A 291 7.94 18.34 4.42
N LEU A 292 7.85 17.11 3.96
CA LEU A 292 8.23 16.73 2.59
C LEU A 292 7.18 17.20 1.58
N ALA A 293 5.87 17.11 1.91
CA ALA A 293 4.81 17.62 1.05
C ALA A 293 4.96 19.11 0.72
N GLU A 294 5.49 19.92 1.62
CA GLU A 294 5.75 21.35 1.37
C GLU A 294 6.86 21.62 0.36
N LYS A 295 7.82 20.70 0.24
CA LYS A 295 9.04 20.87 -0.56
C LYS A 295 8.98 20.15 -1.90
N VAL A 296 8.24 19.03 -1.96
CA VAL A 296 8.21 18.14 -3.11
C VAL A 296 7.12 18.53 -4.07
N PRO A 297 7.43 18.84 -5.34
CA PRO A 297 6.42 19.15 -6.34
C PRO A 297 5.65 17.88 -6.77
N HIS A 298 4.37 18.03 -7.12
CA HIS A 298 3.56 16.97 -7.70
C HIS A 298 3.79 16.89 -9.21
N LEU A 299 4.61 15.94 -9.65
CA LEU A 299 5.12 15.85 -11.02
C LEU A 299 4.30 14.92 -11.92
N VAL A 300 3.59 13.94 -11.33
CA VAL A 300 2.92 12.87 -12.09
C VAL A 300 1.50 12.69 -11.63
N LYS A 301 0.54 12.66 -12.58
CA LYS A 301 -0.84 12.23 -12.29
C LYS A 301 -1.13 10.93 -13.01
N ILE A 302 -1.46 9.88 -12.25
CA ILE A 302 -1.88 8.57 -12.75
C ILE A 302 -3.32 8.32 -12.29
N ARG A 303 -4.10 7.55 -13.03
CA ARG A 303 -5.44 7.10 -12.59
C ARG A 303 -5.41 6.66 -11.10
N PRO A 304 -6.31 7.12 -10.24
CA PRO A 304 -7.57 7.86 -10.51
C PRO A 304 -7.42 9.38 -10.58
N ALA A 305 -6.25 9.97 -10.29
CA ALA A 305 -6.04 11.42 -10.24
C ALA A 305 -6.14 12.12 -11.63
N THR A 306 -6.21 11.36 -12.70
CA THR A 306 -6.42 11.83 -14.08
C THR A 306 -7.13 10.79 -14.91
N ASN A 307 -7.74 11.19 -16.03
CA ASN A 307 -8.34 10.27 -17.01
C ASN A 307 -7.37 9.86 -18.14
N GLY A 308 -6.17 10.42 -18.21
CA GLY A 308 -5.27 10.30 -19.36
C GLY A 308 -4.07 9.37 -19.17
N CYS A 309 -3.63 9.09 -17.94
CA CYS A 309 -2.42 8.34 -17.67
C CYS A 309 -2.70 7.10 -16.80
N TYR A 310 -2.13 5.97 -17.19
CA TYR A 310 -2.19 4.68 -16.50
C TYR A 310 -0.78 4.26 -16.04
N PRO A 311 -0.63 3.31 -15.12
CA PRO A 311 0.69 2.84 -14.68
C PRO A 311 1.58 2.35 -15.83
N ALA A 312 1.01 1.76 -16.88
CA ALA A 312 1.77 1.37 -18.07
C ALA A 312 2.35 2.58 -18.82
N ASP A 313 1.58 3.68 -18.94
CA ASP A 313 2.04 4.92 -19.57
C ASP A 313 3.18 5.55 -18.74
N PHE A 314 3.05 5.52 -17.40
CA PHE A 314 4.09 5.97 -16.48
C PHE A 314 5.40 5.19 -16.67
N HIS A 315 5.33 3.86 -16.77
CA HIS A 315 6.50 3.03 -17.06
C HIS A 315 7.20 3.47 -18.36
N TYR A 316 6.43 3.62 -19.45
CA TYR A 316 7.00 4.00 -20.73
C TYR A 316 7.50 5.45 -20.77
N ALA A 317 6.98 6.32 -19.92
CA ALA A 317 7.45 7.71 -19.78
C ALA A 317 8.81 7.86 -19.05
N GLY A 318 9.36 6.77 -18.49
CA GLY A 318 10.59 6.74 -17.74
C GLY A 318 10.48 6.19 -16.33
N GLY A 319 9.24 6.07 -15.82
CA GLY A 319 8.90 5.37 -14.58
C GLY A 319 9.49 5.97 -13.32
N VAL A 320 9.62 5.13 -12.30
CA VAL A 320 10.15 5.51 -10.97
C VAL A 320 11.53 6.15 -11.07
N LYS A 321 12.41 5.55 -11.87
CA LYS A 321 13.80 6.01 -12.00
C LYS A 321 13.90 7.43 -12.56
N ALA A 322 13.06 7.78 -13.53
CA ALA A 322 13.03 9.13 -14.10
C ALA A 322 12.54 10.16 -13.08
N VAL A 323 11.48 9.87 -12.34
CA VAL A 323 10.96 10.77 -11.29
C VAL A 323 11.99 10.96 -10.18
N MET A 324 12.63 9.87 -9.72
CA MET A 324 13.67 9.95 -8.69
C MET A 324 14.86 10.80 -9.15
N LYS A 325 15.21 10.74 -10.46
CA LYS A 325 16.28 11.59 -11.02
C LYS A 325 15.89 13.06 -11.06
N GLU A 326 14.66 13.39 -11.49
CA GLU A 326 14.15 14.77 -11.43
C GLU A 326 14.19 15.32 -10.00
N LEU A 327 13.81 14.51 -9.00
CA LEU A 327 13.84 14.89 -7.59
C LEU A 327 15.29 15.03 -7.06
N ASP A 328 16.23 14.20 -7.50
CA ASP A 328 17.66 14.33 -7.17
C ASP A 328 18.26 15.62 -7.73
N ASP A 329 17.90 15.99 -8.96
CA ASP A 329 18.34 17.25 -9.59
C ASP A 329 17.83 18.49 -8.84
N LEU A 330 16.71 18.36 -8.11
CA LEU A 330 16.19 19.38 -7.20
C LEU A 330 16.80 19.32 -5.79
N GLY A 331 17.68 18.35 -5.52
CA GLY A 331 18.30 18.15 -4.21
C GLY A 331 17.35 17.61 -3.15
N LEU A 332 16.29 16.90 -3.55
CA LEU A 332 15.25 16.36 -2.68
C LEU A 332 15.45 14.88 -2.32
N ILE A 333 16.48 14.22 -2.88
CA ILE A 333 16.79 12.81 -2.64
C ILE A 333 18.04 12.68 -1.78
N HIS A 334 18.00 11.81 -0.80
CA HIS A 334 19.17 11.35 -0.06
C HIS A 334 19.97 10.35 -0.90
N GLY A 335 20.83 10.89 -1.78
CA GLY A 335 21.53 10.13 -2.80
C GLY A 335 22.52 9.10 -2.27
N ASP A 336 23.04 9.28 -1.06
CA ASP A 336 24.07 8.41 -0.46
C ASP A 336 23.49 7.14 0.19
N CYS A 337 22.14 6.97 0.21
CA CYS A 337 21.51 5.78 0.75
C CYS A 337 21.98 4.52 0.02
N MET A 338 22.41 3.51 0.78
CA MET A 338 22.76 2.18 0.29
C MET A 338 21.52 1.48 -0.28
N THR A 339 21.70 0.69 -1.33
CA THR A 339 20.62 -0.10 -1.91
C THR A 339 21.01 -1.57 -2.13
N VAL A 340 20.03 -2.41 -2.46
CA VAL A 340 20.30 -3.83 -2.81
C VAL A 340 21.14 -4.01 -4.07
N THR A 341 21.34 -2.97 -4.87
CA THR A 341 22.29 -3.03 -6.00
C THR A 341 23.75 -3.04 -5.55
N THR A 342 23.99 -2.77 -4.25
CA THR A 342 25.32 -2.52 -3.65
C THR A 342 25.96 -1.20 -4.09
N GLU A 343 25.17 -0.36 -4.72
CA GLU A 343 25.45 1.01 -5.13
C GLU A 343 24.54 1.96 -4.34
N THR A 344 24.85 3.24 -4.36
CA THR A 344 24.04 4.29 -3.75
C THR A 344 22.77 4.55 -4.54
N MET A 345 21.78 5.19 -3.92
CA MET A 345 20.55 5.62 -4.61
C MET A 345 20.90 6.54 -5.80
N LYS A 346 21.84 7.48 -5.62
CA LYS A 346 22.27 8.40 -6.67
C LYS A 346 22.87 7.68 -7.87
N GLU A 347 23.69 6.65 -7.65
CA GLU A 347 24.25 5.84 -8.73
C GLU A 347 23.16 5.07 -9.48
N ASN A 348 22.16 4.53 -8.75
CA ASN A 348 21.04 3.78 -9.34
C ASN A 348 20.16 4.63 -10.26
N ILE A 349 19.97 5.90 -9.94
CA ILE A 349 19.08 6.79 -10.70
C ILE A 349 19.82 7.66 -11.72
N ALA A 350 21.15 7.60 -11.77
CA ALA A 350 21.99 8.51 -12.57
C ALA A 350 21.65 8.57 -14.07
N ASP A 351 21.19 7.46 -14.65
CA ASP A 351 20.77 7.36 -16.06
C ASP A 351 19.23 7.46 -16.21
N GLY A 352 18.50 7.85 -15.15
CA GLY A 352 17.06 8.13 -15.19
C GLY A 352 16.77 9.25 -16.19
N LYS A 353 15.75 9.05 -17.04
CA LYS A 353 15.40 10.01 -18.08
C LYS A 353 13.90 10.06 -18.31
N VAL A 354 13.35 11.25 -18.30
CA VAL A 354 11.98 11.49 -18.76
C VAL A 354 11.93 11.28 -20.27
N ILE A 355 11.06 10.36 -20.71
CA ILE A 355 10.85 10.01 -22.12
C ILE A 355 9.61 10.74 -22.65
N ASP A 356 8.60 10.93 -21.80
CA ASP A 356 7.35 11.65 -22.11
C ASP A 356 7.05 12.67 -21.02
N ASP A 357 7.27 13.93 -21.33
CA ASP A 357 7.07 15.09 -20.44
C ASP A 357 5.58 15.44 -20.23
N THR A 358 4.68 14.86 -21.01
CA THR A 358 3.23 14.98 -20.78
C THR A 358 2.76 14.11 -19.63
N VAL A 359 3.52 13.07 -19.28
CA VAL A 359 3.27 12.13 -18.19
C VAL A 359 4.08 12.49 -16.94
N ILE A 360 5.41 12.64 -17.09
CA ILE A 360 6.32 13.04 -16.01
C ILE A 360 6.75 14.48 -16.30
N ARG A 361 6.25 15.40 -15.52
CA ARG A 361 6.50 16.84 -15.69
C ARG A 361 7.75 17.27 -14.94
N ASP A 362 8.42 18.31 -15.46
CA ASP A 362 9.45 19.02 -14.75
C ASP A 362 8.85 19.96 -13.66
N ILE A 363 9.73 20.61 -12.89
CA ILE A 363 9.33 21.51 -11.80
C ILE A 363 8.52 22.73 -12.29
N ASP A 364 8.84 23.27 -13.46
CA ASP A 364 8.20 24.49 -13.99
C ASP A 364 6.78 24.20 -14.47
N HIS A 365 6.48 22.95 -14.84
CA HIS A 365 5.19 22.48 -15.32
C HIS A 365 4.48 21.54 -14.33
N ALA A 366 4.96 21.45 -13.08
CA ALA A 366 4.38 20.61 -12.04
C ALA A 366 2.87 20.87 -11.86
N TYR A 367 2.12 19.80 -11.55
CA TYR A 367 0.68 19.93 -11.25
C TYR A 367 0.40 20.74 -9.99
N SER A 368 1.32 20.68 -9.03
CA SER A 368 1.33 21.48 -7.79
C SER A 368 2.77 21.66 -7.34
N LYS A 369 3.03 22.78 -6.66
CA LYS A 369 4.31 23.02 -5.99
C LYS A 369 4.48 22.21 -4.71
N THR A 370 3.41 21.59 -4.23
CA THR A 370 3.36 20.79 -3.01
C THR A 370 2.90 19.38 -3.32
N GLY A 371 3.26 18.43 -2.46
CA GLY A 371 3.00 17.00 -2.63
C GLY A 371 1.52 16.60 -2.66
N GLY A 372 1.28 15.38 -3.10
CA GLY A 372 -0.06 14.86 -3.35
C GLY A 372 -0.78 14.28 -2.13
N LEU A 373 -0.12 14.14 -0.97
CA LEU A 373 -0.70 13.64 0.28
C LEU A 373 -0.52 14.65 1.41
N GLU A 374 -1.44 14.66 2.36
CA GLU A 374 -1.36 15.51 3.56
C GLU A 374 -1.86 14.79 4.81
N VAL A 375 -1.20 15.07 5.93
CA VAL A 375 -1.66 14.71 7.28
C VAL A 375 -2.38 15.93 7.86
N LEU A 376 -3.61 15.71 8.29
CA LEU A 376 -4.48 16.75 8.86
C LEU A 376 -4.60 16.56 10.38
N TYR A 377 -4.82 17.67 11.08
CA TYR A 377 -5.09 17.69 12.51
C TYR A 377 -6.31 18.56 12.81
N GLY A 378 -6.88 18.43 13.99
CA GLY A 378 -8.00 19.28 14.44
C GLY A 378 -8.82 18.63 15.54
N SER A 379 -9.90 19.29 15.93
CA SER A 379 -10.78 18.82 17.00
C SER A 379 -11.40 17.46 16.68
N LEU A 380 -11.59 17.14 15.39
CA LEU A 380 -12.11 15.83 14.96
C LEU A 380 -11.01 14.74 14.93
N ALA A 381 -9.76 15.12 14.64
CA ALA A 381 -8.62 14.22 14.53
C ALA A 381 -7.39 14.75 15.30
N PRO A 382 -7.43 14.80 16.64
CA PRO A 382 -6.33 15.39 17.43
C PRO A 382 -5.01 14.62 17.33
N ALA A 383 -5.03 13.32 17.02
CA ALA A 383 -3.84 12.52 16.76
C ALA A 383 -3.47 12.42 15.28
N GLY A 384 -4.31 12.98 14.39
CA GLY A 384 -4.08 13.06 12.95
C GLY A 384 -5.11 12.31 12.11
N ALA A 385 -5.11 12.65 10.83
CA ALA A 385 -5.87 12.03 9.75
C ALA A 385 -5.12 12.20 8.44
N VAL A 386 -5.49 11.50 7.36
CA VAL A 386 -4.77 11.52 6.08
C VAL A 386 -5.74 11.81 4.94
N CYS A 387 -5.30 12.65 3.98
CA CYS A 387 -6.04 12.94 2.76
C CYS A 387 -5.13 12.84 1.52
N LYS A 388 -5.68 12.28 0.42
CA LYS A 388 -5.04 12.31 -0.90
C LYS A 388 -5.40 13.62 -1.61
N LYS A 389 -4.68 14.69 -1.29
CA LYS A 389 -4.87 16.04 -1.84
C LYS A 389 -4.83 16.06 -3.38
N ALA A 390 -3.95 15.26 -3.98
CA ALA A 390 -3.81 15.14 -5.43
C ALA A 390 -5.11 14.74 -6.17
N ALA A 391 -6.07 14.14 -5.46
CA ALA A 391 -7.34 13.68 -6.02
C ALA A 391 -8.54 14.56 -5.59
N VAL A 392 -8.28 15.70 -4.95
CA VAL A 392 -9.31 16.64 -4.50
C VAL A 392 -9.48 17.76 -5.53
N ALA A 393 -10.73 18.05 -5.89
CA ALA A 393 -11.05 19.15 -6.78
C ALA A 393 -10.79 20.51 -6.09
N PRO A 394 -10.37 21.56 -6.84
CA PRO A 394 -10.05 22.86 -6.24
C PRO A 394 -11.18 23.45 -5.39
N GLU A 395 -12.44 23.26 -5.79
CA GLU A 395 -13.63 23.71 -5.08
C GLU A 395 -13.87 22.98 -3.74
N MET A 396 -13.25 21.82 -3.54
CA MET A 396 -13.35 20.98 -2.33
C MET A 396 -12.11 21.09 -1.43
N MET A 397 -11.16 21.96 -1.74
CA MET A 397 -9.97 22.19 -0.89
C MET A 397 -10.33 22.77 0.49
N HIS A 398 -11.49 23.42 0.57
CA HIS A 398 -12.16 23.81 1.82
C HIS A 398 -13.63 23.44 1.69
N HIS A 399 -14.11 22.58 2.59
CA HIS A 399 -15.50 22.12 2.61
C HIS A 399 -16.03 22.13 4.06
N GLN A 400 -17.25 22.64 4.24
CA GLN A 400 -17.94 22.63 5.52
C GLN A 400 -19.38 22.18 5.30
N GLY A 401 -19.84 21.22 6.13
CA GLY A 401 -21.19 20.71 5.97
C GLY A 401 -21.69 19.91 7.16
N PRO A 402 -23.03 19.63 7.19
CA PRO A 402 -23.63 18.81 8.22
C PRO A 402 -23.24 17.35 8.08
N ALA A 403 -22.94 16.70 9.20
CA ALA A 403 -22.58 15.29 9.28
C ALA A 403 -23.78 14.38 8.95
N ARG A 404 -23.55 13.37 8.12
CA ARG A 404 -24.42 12.22 7.90
C ARG A 404 -23.70 10.98 8.43
N VAL A 405 -24.17 10.45 9.57
CA VAL A 405 -23.42 9.54 10.41
C VAL A 405 -23.83 8.09 10.22
N PHE A 406 -22.85 7.23 9.94
CA PHE A 406 -23.01 5.79 9.73
C PHE A 406 -21.98 5.01 10.55
N ASN A 407 -22.39 3.87 11.09
CA ASN A 407 -21.50 3.02 11.89
C ASN A 407 -20.82 1.89 11.06
N GLN A 408 -21.18 1.79 9.78
CA GLN A 408 -20.63 0.79 8.85
C GLN A 408 -20.65 1.36 7.42
N GLU A 409 -19.70 0.91 6.57
CA GLU A 409 -19.65 1.32 5.16
C GLU A 409 -20.92 0.98 4.39
N GLU A 410 -21.49 -0.21 4.62
CA GLU A 410 -22.67 -0.71 3.93
C GLU A 410 -23.90 0.19 4.13
N GLU A 411 -24.05 0.76 5.33
CA GLU A 411 -25.12 1.72 5.64
C GLU A 411 -24.94 3.01 4.85
N ALA A 412 -23.70 3.53 4.80
CA ALA A 412 -23.37 4.73 4.05
C ALA A 412 -23.60 4.52 2.54
N VAL A 413 -23.14 3.41 1.97
CA VAL A 413 -23.33 3.06 0.55
C VAL A 413 -24.82 2.98 0.20
N LYS A 414 -25.62 2.34 1.05
CA LYS A 414 -27.09 2.27 0.86
C LYS A 414 -27.75 3.65 0.90
N ALA A 415 -27.32 4.53 1.80
CA ALA A 415 -27.85 5.89 1.88
C ALA A 415 -27.45 6.74 0.67
N ILE A 416 -26.21 6.62 0.18
CA ILE A 416 -25.70 7.34 -1.00
C ILE A 416 -26.50 6.94 -2.25
N TYR A 417 -26.58 5.65 -2.57
CA TYR A 417 -27.36 5.16 -3.72
C TYR A 417 -28.87 5.37 -3.58
N GLY A 418 -29.36 5.43 -2.33
CA GLY A 418 -30.76 5.74 -2.01
C GLY A 418 -31.13 7.22 -2.12
N GLY A 419 -30.19 8.10 -2.52
CA GLY A 419 -30.43 9.54 -2.68
C GLY A 419 -30.69 10.27 -1.36
N GLN A 420 -30.15 9.76 -0.23
CA GLN A 420 -30.32 10.36 1.09
C GLN A 420 -29.19 11.35 1.45
N ILE A 421 -28.13 11.41 0.64
CA ILE A 421 -27.01 12.33 0.80
C ILE A 421 -27.22 13.52 -0.13
N ASN A 422 -27.13 14.72 0.40
CA ASN A 422 -27.37 15.96 -0.33
C ASN A 422 -26.04 16.69 -0.63
N PRO A 423 -26.01 17.53 -1.69
CA PRO A 423 -24.92 18.48 -1.87
C PRO A 423 -24.65 19.29 -0.58
N GLY A 424 -23.38 19.39 -0.21
CA GLY A 424 -22.94 20.07 1.01
C GLY A 424 -22.77 19.16 2.24
N ASP A 425 -23.27 17.94 2.23
CA ASP A 425 -23.14 17.02 3.37
C ASP A 425 -21.67 16.55 3.57
N VAL A 426 -21.35 16.15 4.81
CA VAL A 426 -20.14 15.38 5.15
C VAL A 426 -20.55 14.00 5.64
N VAL A 427 -20.28 12.97 4.87
CA VAL A 427 -20.52 11.57 5.24
C VAL A 427 -19.48 11.14 6.27
N VAL A 428 -19.93 10.66 7.42
CA VAL A 428 -19.08 10.13 8.50
C VAL A 428 -19.30 8.63 8.62
N VAL A 429 -18.24 7.84 8.36
CA VAL A 429 -18.26 6.39 8.57
C VAL A 429 -17.30 6.06 9.70
N ARG A 430 -17.79 5.51 10.78
CA ARG A 430 -17.04 5.27 12.00
C ARG A 430 -17.08 3.82 12.47
N TYR A 431 -16.19 3.46 13.40
CA TYR A 431 -15.94 2.09 13.86
C TYR A 431 -15.36 1.18 12.78
N GLU A 432 -14.63 1.77 11.84
CA GLU A 432 -13.90 1.10 10.77
C GLU A 432 -12.37 1.20 10.93
N GLY A 433 -11.91 1.73 12.08
CA GLY A 433 -10.50 1.86 12.42
C GLY A 433 -9.82 0.52 12.76
N PRO A 434 -8.52 0.52 13.09
CA PRO A 434 -7.73 -0.69 13.37
C PRO A 434 -8.34 -1.64 14.40
N LYS A 435 -8.95 -1.08 15.46
CA LYS A 435 -9.57 -1.84 16.57
C LYS A 435 -11.08 -1.96 16.45
N GLY A 436 -11.71 -0.91 15.90
CA GLY A 436 -13.17 -0.81 15.78
C GLY A 436 -13.71 -1.61 14.62
N GLY A 437 -13.11 -1.47 13.45
CA GLY A 437 -13.33 -2.35 12.30
C GLY A 437 -12.08 -3.20 12.09
N PRO A 438 -11.82 -4.27 12.90
CA PRO A 438 -10.54 -4.94 12.91
C PRO A 438 -9.98 -5.17 11.51
N GLY A 439 -8.74 -4.72 11.27
CA GLY A 439 -8.15 -4.68 9.94
C GLY A 439 -8.39 -3.38 9.18
N MET A 440 -9.01 -2.37 9.82
CA MET A 440 -9.14 -1.00 9.27
C MET A 440 -9.65 -1.02 7.82
N ARG A 441 -10.96 -1.26 7.67
CA ARG A 441 -11.60 -1.47 6.35
C ARG A 441 -11.34 -0.32 5.38
N GLU A 442 -11.21 -0.67 4.12
CA GLU A 442 -10.95 0.28 3.03
C GLU A 442 -12.27 0.77 2.40
N MET A 443 -12.53 2.08 2.50
CA MET A 443 -13.79 2.73 2.11
C MET A 443 -13.84 3.05 0.60
N LEU A 444 -13.54 2.11 -0.26
CA LEU A 444 -13.58 2.36 -1.71
C LEU A 444 -15.00 2.39 -2.26
N THR A 445 -15.90 1.53 -1.76
CA THR A 445 -17.27 1.43 -2.28
C THR A 445 -18.07 2.70 -1.97
N ALA A 446 -17.92 3.27 -0.77
CA ALA A 446 -18.58 4.52 -0.39
C ALA A 446 -18.10 5.70 -1.24
N THR A 447 -16.77 5.82 -1.47
CA THR A 447 -16.21 6.89 -2.31
C THR A 447 -16.61 6.76 -3.77
N ALA A 448 -16.65 5.52 -4.30
CA ALA A 448 -17.13 5.24 -5.64
C ALA A 448 -18.63 5.56 -5.80
N ALA A 449 -19.45 5.28 -4.78
CA ALA A 449 -20.85 5.64 -4.78
C ALA A 449 -21.07 7.15 -4.85
N ILE A 450 -20.30 7.95 -4.08
CA ILE A 450 -20.31 9.42 -4.15
C ILE A 450 -19.98 9.90 -5.57
N VAL A 451 -18.91 9.37 -6.18
CA VAL A 451 -18.51 9.69 -7.55
C VAL A 451 -19.59 9.28 -8.55
N GLY A 452 -20.10 8.05 -8.43
CA GLY A 452 -21.13 7.51 -9.32
C GLY A 452 -22.45 8.27 -9.26
N MET A 453 -22.80 8.85 -8.11
CA MET A 453 -23.97 9.71 -7.95
C MET A 453 -23.72 11.18 -8.38
N GLY A 454 -22.49 11.51 -8.83
CA GLY A 454 -22.13 12.86 -9.28
C GLY A 454 -21.87 13.85 -8.17
N LEU A 455 -21.69 13.40 -6.93
CA LEU A 455 -21.56 14.23 -5.71
C LEU A 455 -20.10 14.53 -5.32
N SER A 456 -19.11 14.08 -6.06
CA SER A 456 -17.67 14.15 -5.70
C SER A 456 -17.11 15.57 -5.51
N LYS A 457 -17.81 16.59 -5.99
CA LYS A 457 -17.44 18.00 -5.87
C LYS A 457 -18.28 18.78 -4.84
N GLU A 458 -19.13 18.08 -4.10
CA GLU A 458 -20.10 18.70 -3.22
C GLU A 458 -20.25 17.99 -1.87
N VAL A 459 -19.71 16.78 -1.72
CA VAL A 459 -19.82 15.95 -0.52
C VAL A 459 -18.44 15.57 -0.03
N GLY A 460 -18.16 15.83 1.25
CA GLY A 460 -16.99 15.33 1.96
C GLY A 460 -17.23 13.94 2.57
N LEU A 461 -16.16 13.16 2.81
CA LEU A 461 -16.23 11.91 3.55
C LEU A 461 -15.13 11.81 4.59
N VAL A 462 -15.48 11.43 5.82
CA VAL A 462 -14.55 11.28 6.95
C VAL A 462 -14.72 9.91 7.57
N THR A 463 -13.61 9.22 7.87
CA THR A 463 -13.64 7.90 8.51
C THR A 463 -12.41 7.63 9.37
N ASP A 464 -12.56 6.79 10.40
CA ASP A 464 -11.44 6.18 11.13
C ASP A 464 -10.90 4.92 10.44
N GLY A 465 -11.57 4.45 9.37
CA GLY A 465 -11.04 3.47 8.43
C GLY A 465 -10.00 4.09 7.49
N ARG A 466 -9.75 3.46 6.35
CA ARG A 466 -8.81 3.92 5.34
C ARG A 466 -9.44 3.98 3.96
N PHE A 467 -8.74 4.65 3.05
CA PHE A 467 -9.15 4.73 1.66
C PHE A 467 -8.22 3.94 0.75
N SER A 468 -8.76 3.47 -0.36
CA SER A 468 -7.98 2.96 -1.48
C SER A 468 -7.19 4.09 -2.14
N GLY A 469 -6.03 3.78 -2.72
CA GLY A 469 -5.35 4.71 -3.63
C GLY A 469 -6.22 5.10 -4.83
N ALA A 470 -7.29 4.35 -5.12
CA ALA A 470 -8.30 4.65 -6.14
C ALA A 470 -9.32 5.73 -5.73
N THR A 471 -9.31 6.18 -4.49
CA THR A 471 -10.25 7.20 -3.98
C THR A 471 -10.00 8.56 -4.61
N SER A 472 -11.08 9.30 -4.89
CA SER A 472 -11.07 10.71 -5.32
C SER A 472 -12.11 11.50 -4.53
N GLY A 473 -11.91 12.85 -4.43
CA GLY A 473 -12.75 13.75 -3.66
C GLY A 473 -12.16 14.11 -2.28
N ALA A 474 -12.86 14.96 -1.52
CA ALA A 474 -12.46 15.39 -0.17
C ALA A 474 -12.71 14.26 0.84
N CYS A 475 -11.83 13.27 0.83
CA CYS A 475 -11.92 12.07 1.66
C CYS A 475 -10.79 12.05 2.69
N VAL A 476 -11.16 12.14 3.97
CA VAL A 476 -10.26 12.16 5.13
C VAL A 476 -10.38 10.82 5.86
N GLY A 477 -9.33 10.02 5.82
CA GLY A 477 -9.24 8.71 6.49
C GLY A 477 -8.24 8.69 7.63
N HIS A 478 -8.09 7.53 8.26
CA HIS A 478 -7.16 7.31 9.38
C HIS A 478 -7.44 8.23 10.59
N VAL A 479 -8.66 8.75 10.72
CA VAL A 479 -9.00 9.66 11.82
C VAL A 479 -8.66 9.03 13.17
N SER A 480 -7.80 9.72 13.89
CA SER A 480 -7.25 9.21 15.16
C SER A 480 -7.38 10.25 16.28
N PRO A 481 -7.73 9.81 17.51
CA PRO A 481 -8.09 8.44 17.92
C PRO A 481 -9.36 7.93 17.24
N GLU A 482 -9.40 6.62 16.92
CA GLU A 482 -10.56 5.98 16.29
C GLU A 482 -11.81 5.95 17.20
N ALA A 483 -12.98 5.76 16.60
CA ALA A 483 -14.25 5.72 17.32
C ALA A 483 -14.32 4.63 18.40
N ALA A 484 -13.72 3.47 18.16
CA ALA A 484 -13.69 2.37 19.12
C ALA A 484 -12.85 2.65 20.38
N GLU A 485 -12.01 3.67 20.36
CA GLU A 485 -11.27 4.20 21.51
C GLU A 485 -11.93 5.43 22.13
N GLY A 486 -13.14 5.79 21.68
CA GLY A 486 -13.85 6.98 22.17
C GLY A 486 -13.21 8.29 21.67
N GLY A 487 -12.54 8.26 20.50
CA GLY A 487 -12.06 9.46 19.82
C GLY A 487 -13.22 10.39 19.42
N PRO A 488 -12.92 11.65 19.05
CA PRO A 488 -13.97 12.64 18.73
C PRO A 488 -14.95 12.16 17.64
N ILE A 489 -14.49 11.38 16.68
CA ILE A 489 -15.35 10.82 15.63
C ILE A 489 -16.48 9.93 16.18
N ALA A 490 -16.27 9.27 17.34
CA ALA A 490 -17.32 8.50 18.02
C ALA A 490 -18.45 9.37 18.55
N LEU A 491 -18.18 10.65 18.78
CA LEU A 491 -19.07 11.61 19.43
C LEU A 491 -19.86 12.45 18.43
N VAL A 492 -19.58 12.32 17.13
CA VAL A 492 -20.31 13.01 16.06
C VAL A 492 -21.76 12.53 16.05
N GLU A 493 -22.71 13.48 16.05
CA GLU A 493 -24.13 13.22 15.88
C GLU A 493 -24.63 13.74 14.53
N GLU A 494 -25.77 13.21 14.07
CA GLU A 494 -26.39 13.62 12.81
C GLU A 494 -26.64 15.14 12.78
N GLY A 495 -26.14 15.81 11.73
CA GLY A 495 -26.29 17.26 11.55
C GLY A 495 -25.19 18.10 12.21
N ASP A 496 -24.26 17.55 12.97
CA ASP A 496 -23.11 18.30 13.48
C ASP A 496 -22.30 18.90 12.32
N MET A 497 -21.81 20.13 12.48
CA MET A 497 -21.01 20.77 11.44
C MET A 497 -19.58 20.28 11.49
N ILE A 498 -19.10 19.77 10.34
CA ILE A 498 -17.71 19.34 10.14
C ILE A 498 -17.08 20.22 9.07
N GLU A 499 -15.85 20.67 9.33
CA GLU A 499 -15.03 21.43 8.40
C GLU A 499 -13.78 20.63 8.02
N ILE A 500 -13.52 20.53 6.72
CA ILE A 500 -12.31 19.97 6.12
C ILE A 500 -11.60 21.10 5.38
N ASP A 501 -10.44 21.52 5.85
CA ASP A 501 -9.62 22.55 5.21
C ASP A 501 -8.23 22.02 4.89
N LEU A 502 -8.03 21.66 3.62
CA LEU A 502 -6.75 21.18 3.11
C LEU A 502 -5.72 22.28 2.91
N ASN A 503 -6.15 23.57 2.89
CA ASN A 503 -5.22 24.69 2.79
C ASN A 503 -4.47 24.92 4.10
N THR A 504 -5.14 24.65 5.23
CA THR A 504 -4.58 24.81 6.57
C THR A 504 -4.30 23.47 7.26
N ARG A 505 -4.57 22.33 6.58
CA ARG A 505 -4.42 20.97 7.09
C ARG A 505 -5.24 20.72 8.35
N ARG A 506 -6.50 21.17 8.33
CA ARG A 506 -7.40 21.08 9.47
C ARG A 506 -8.62 20.22 9.17
N VAL A 507 -9.07 19.48 10.19
CA VAL A 507 -10.38 18.81 10.21
C VAL A 507 -11.02 19.07 11.56
N GLU A 508 -12.14 19.82 11.54
CA GLU A 508 -12.76 20.35 12.76
C GLU A 508 -14.19 19.82 12.94
N LEU A 509 -14.55 19.57 14.16
CA LEU A 509 -15.92 19.30 14.62
C LEU A 509 -16.42 20.53 15.39
N HIS A 510 -17.37 21.25 14.82
CA HIS A 510 -17.93 22.46 15.41
C HIS A 510 -19.05 22.14 16.40
N VAL A 511 -18.68 21.50 17.52
CA VAL A 511 -19.56 21.19 18.66
C VAL A 511 -18.91 21.80 19.91
N PRO A 512 -19.68 22.47 20.78
CA PRO A 512 -19.14 23.02 22.02
C PRO A 512 -18.47 21.95 22.89
N GLU A 513 -17.37 22.30 23.55
CA GLU A 513 -16.58 21.37 24.37
C GLU A 513 -17.44 20.73 25.50
N GLU A 514 -18.32 21.50 26.14
CA GLU A 514 -19.22 20.99 27.18
C GLU A 514 -20.13 19.87 26.64
N GLU A 515 -20.61 20.02 25.41
CA GLU A 515 -21.44 19.01 24.75
C GLU A 515 -20.63 17.77 24.39
N LEU A 516 -19.40 17.95 23.90
CA LEU A 516 -18.51 16.81 23.62
C LEU A 516 -18.18 16.04 24.90
N GLN A 517 -17.95 16.71 26.01
CA GLN A 517 -17.73 16.07 27.31
C GLN A 517 -18.98 15.30 27.78
N ARG A 518 -20.19 15.88 27.59
CA ARG A 518 -21.45 15.22 27.89
C ARG A 518 -21.61 13.93 27.06
N ARG A 519 -21.39 14.02 25.75
CA ARG A 519 -21.46 12.86 24.83
C ARG A 519 -20.44 11.81 25.19
N LYS A 520 -19.21 12.20 25.53
CA LYS A 520 -18.13 11.30 25.93
C LYS A 520 -18.45 10.55 27.22
N ALA A 521 -19.05 11.21 28.20
CA ALA A 521 -19.48 10.59 29.45
C ALA A 521 -20.60 9.55 29.24
N ALA A 522 -21.43 9.72 28.22
CA ALA A 522 -22.51 8.79 27.85
C ALA A 522 -22.06 7.70 26.88
N TRP A 523 -20.94 7.88 26.19
CA TRP A 523 -20.45 6.98 25.15
C TRP A 523 -20.07 5.61 25.73
N LYS A 524 -20.45 4.58 25.00
CA LYS A 524 -20.01 3.19 25.23
C LYS A 524 -19.59 2.60 23.89
N ARG A 525 -18.48 1.88 23.90
CA ARG A 525 -18.07 1.14 22.71
C ARG A 525 -19.16 0.18 22.27
N PRO A 526 -19.65 0.23 21.02
CA PRO A 526 -20.60 -0.75 20.49
C PRO A 526 -20.02 -2.17 20.53
N GLU A 527 -20.88 -3.14 20.83
CA GLU A 527 -20.53 -4.55 20.64
C GLU A 527 -20.46 -4.87 19.14
N GLN A 528 -19.54 -5.74 18.78
CA GLN A 528 -19.32 -6.17 17.41
C GLN A 528 -19.75 -7.63 17.27
N ASP A 529 -21.03 -7.83 16.97
CA ASP A 529 -21.66 -9.16 16.90
C ASP A 529 -21.02 -10.11 15.88
N TYR A 530 -20.36 -9.54 14.86
CA TYR A 530 -19.65 -10.30 13.83
C TYR A 530 -18.27 -10.80 14.29
N LEU A 531 -17.74 -10.29 15.41
CA LEU A 531 -16.38 -10.60 15.87
C LEU A 531 -16.38 -11.85 16.76
N GLN A 532 -16.15 -13.00 16.16
CA GLN A 532 -16.09 -14.25 16.91
C GLN A 532 -14.91 -14.23 17.89
N LYS A 533 -15.20 -14.44 19.18
CA LYS A 533 -14.19 -14.50 20.25
C LYS A 533 -13.13 -15.57 19.96
N GLY A 534 -11.84 -15.19 20.06
CA GLY A 534 -10.69 -16.04 19.79
C GLY A 534 -10.34 -16.18 18.30
N SER A 535 -11.12 -15.58 17.39
CA SER A 535 -10.76 -15.50 15.97
C SER A 535 -9.49 -14.68 15.74
N TYR A 536 -8.95 -14.73 14.53
CA TYR A 536 -7.78 -13.91 14.16
C TYR A 536 -8.07 -12.41 14.34
N LEU A 537 -9.21 -11.92 13.87
CA LEU A 537 -9.59 -10.51 13.99
C LEU A 537 -9.82 -10.08 15.45
N ASP A 538 -10.37 -10.94 16.30
CA ASP A 538 -10.52 -10.66 17.74
C ASP A 538 -9.16 -10.50 18.43
N ARG A 539 -8.17 -11.33 18.07
CA ARG A 539 -6.79 -11.18 18.58
C ARG A 539 -6.12 -9.93 18.02
N TYR A 540 -6.26 -9.69 16.71
CA TYR A 540 -5.73 -8.52 16.03
C TYR A 540 -6.23 -7.21 16.69
N SER A 541 -7.55 -7.08 16.90
CA SER A 541 -8.14 -5.86 17.49
C SER A 541 -7.62 -5.51 18.90
N LYS A 542 -7.15 -6.53 19.65
CA LYS A 542 -6.60 -6.36 20.99
C LYS A 542 -5.13 -5.92 20.98
N LEU A 543 -4.38 -6.31 19.95
CA LEU A 543 -2.94 -6.12 19.87
C LEU A 543 -2.57 -4.90 19.02
N VAL A 544 -3.40 -4.50 18.06
CA VAL A 544 -3.09 -3.44 17.11
C VAL A 544 -3.02 -2.06 17.77
N THR A 545 -2.07 -1.24 17.30
CA THR A 545 -1.93 0.18 17.66
C THR A 545 -2.84 1.07 16.82
N SER A 546 -2.75 2.39 17.00
CA SER A 546 -3.44 3.40 16.20
C SER A 546 -2.97 3.39 14.73
N ALA A 547 -3.82 3.88 13.83
CA ALA A 547 -3.47 4.10 12.44
C ALA A 547 -2.27 5.04 12.27
N MET A 548 -2.16 6.09 13.12
CA MET A 548 -1.05 7.05 13.09
C MET A 548 0.26 6.48 13.65
N GLU A 549 0.22 5.31 14.26
CA GLU A 549 1.38 4.50 14.68
C GLU A 549 1.66 3.34 13.71
N GLY A 550 1.02 3.35 12.53
CA GLY A 550 1.18 2.34 11.50
C GLY A 550 0.30 1.09 11.65
N ALA A 551 -0.63 1.06 12.61
CA ALA A 551 -1.48 -0.09 12.92
C ALA A 551 -0.68 -1.39 13.04
N VAL A 552 0.40 -1.37 13.81
CA VAL A 552 1.28 -2.52 14.13
C VAL A 552 0.83 -3.20 15.40
N PHE A 553 1.33 -4.40 15.70
CA PHE A 553 1.12 -4.99 17.00
C PHE A 553 1.93 -4.26 18.07
N LYS A 554 1.34 -4.13 19.25
CA LYS A 554 2.04 -3.61 20.45
C LYS A 554 3.18 -4.55 20.83
N ASP A 555 4.28 -3.95 21.29
CA ASP A 555 5.43 -4.67 21.84
C ASP A 555 5.06 -5.51 23.08
#